data_748dde114e327dbc168474437b7d3308
#
_entry.id   748dde114e327dbc168474437b7d3308
#
_cell.length_a   1.000
_cell.length_b   1.000
_cell.length_c   1.000
_cell.angle_alpha   90.00
_cell.angle_beta   90.00
_cell.angle_gamma   90.00
#
_symmetry.space_group_name_H-M   'P 1'
#
loop_
_entity.id
_entity.type
_entity.pdbx_description
1 polymer ?
#
loop_
_entity_poly.entity_id
_entity_poly.type
_entity_poly.pdbx_seq_one_letter_code
_entity_poly.pdbx_strand_id
1 'polypeptide(L)'
;MDLADMKALEGQHLSGTDSLLAAVDQTRRDVTKRLDPRQRGVMGQFLTPTSVAMFMAGMFEARKPVLRVLDPGAGIGSLSAAFVAAMARRSRRPEGIILTAYEIDPNLIGYLRATLDLCRATSDDAGVQLEARIVAQDFLEAGARSLAGDLFTPRGDEQFDCAILNPPYRKIRTESRERSLLREIGVETSNLYAGFLAVTTRILAPGGEMVAITPRSFCNGPYFEPFRRFFLSTMCFRRVHVFDARDRAFADDEVLQENIVFRAERTTDAGAGVVVSASLGPDDPDLRVRTISHDDLVRPGDRHAFIHIVPDGGGDPIRQRMGKLKASLAELGLAVSTGRVVDFRAKDLLRAKPGRNTAPLIYPCHLQGGYVEWPNGRTRKPNALALSPRADDLLVPAGHYVLVKRFSAKEEPRRVVAAVYDPAHVAADRVAFENHLNYYHQRGAGLPATVAKGLAAFLNSTLVDSYFRQFSGHTQVNATDLRSLRYPAWDELVALGRRIGKSFPAQGELDQLVEEIVCRG
;
A
#
# COMPACT_ATOMS: atom_id res chain seq x y z
N MET A 1 -14.44 -6.70 -31.21
CA MET A 1 -13.80 -7.71 -32.08
C MET A 1 -14.35 -9.06 -31.66
N ASP A 2 -14.90 -9.83 -32.58
CA ASP A 2 -15.43 -11.16 -32.32
C ASP A 2 -14.24 -12.14 -32.23
N LEU A 3 -14.41 -13.32 -31.62
CA LEU A 3 -13.39 -14.39 -31.57
C LEU A 3 -12.78 -14.71 -32.96
N ALA A 4 -13.55 -14.46 -34.02
CA ALA A 4 -13.12 -14.59 -35.41
C ALA A 4 -12.09 -13.52 -35.84
N ASP A 5 -12.21 -12.29 -35.33
CA ASP A 5 -11.32 -11.18 -35.66
C ASP A 5 -9.91 -11.30 -35.02
N MET A 6 -9.78 -12.06 -33.93
CA MET A 6 -8.47 -12.34 -33.31
C MET A 6 -7.58 -13.21 -34.22
N LYS A 7 -8.16 -14.05 -35.07
CA LYS A 7 -7.43 -14.87 -36.05
C LYS A 7 -6.99 -14.11 -37.31
N ALA A 8 -7.56 -12.92 -37.55
CA ALA A 8 -7.30 -12.15 -38.76
C ALA A 8 -6.06 -11.21 -38.67
N LEU A 9 -5.41 -11.08 -37.52
CA LEU A 9 -4.19 -10.26 -37.34
C LEU A 9 -2.89 -10.94 -37.79
N GLU A 10 -2.98 -12.11 -38.43
CA GLU A 10 -1.81 -12.89 -38.92
C GLU A 10 -1.06 -12.22 -40.10
N GLY A 11 -1.42 -11.01 -40.51
CA GLY A 11 -0.91 -10.39 -41.75
C GLY A 11 0.15 -9.30 -41.66
N GLN A 12 0.64 -8.94 -40.45
CA GLN A 12 1.73 -7.97 -40.28
C GLN A 12 3.01 -8.67 -39.85
N HIS A 13 4.18 -8.32 -40.42
CA HIS A 13 5.53 -8.87 -40.13
C HIS A 13 6.03 -8.53 -38.70
N LEU A 14 5.19 -8.75 -37.67
CA LEU A 14 5.61 -8.68 -36.27
C LEU A 14 6.20 -10.04 -35.88
N SER A 15 7.14 -10.06 -34.91
CA SER A 15 7.56 -11.34 -34.31
C SER A 15 6.37 -12.07 -33.71
N GLY A 16 6.36 -13.40 -33.65
CA GLY A 16 5.24 -14.17 -33.08
C GLY A 16 4.84 -13.71 -31.69
N THR A 17 5.82 -13.30 -30.86
CA THR A 17 5.59 -12.75 -29.52
C THR A 17 4.98 -11.35 -29.53
N ASP A 18 5.32 -10.49 -30.51
CA ASP A 18 4.73 -9.13 -30.62
C ASP A 18 3.29 -9.21 -31.10
N SER A 19 3.00 -10.12 -32.03
CA SER A 19 1.63 -10.42 -32.49
C SER A 19 0.74 -10.93 -31.37
N LEU A 20 1.24 -11.86 -30.54
CA LEU A 20 0.54 -12.34 -29.34
C LEU A 20 0.17 -11.18 -28.42
N LEU A 21 1.15 -10.35 -28.06
CA LEU A 21 0.95 -9.26 -27.11
C LEU A 21 0.00 -8.18 -27.64
N ALA A 22 0.08 -7.85 -28.93
CA ALA A 22 -0.83 -6.91 -29.58
C ALA A 22 -2.28 -7.42 -29.59
N ALA A 23 -2.50 -8.69 -29.94
CA ALA A 23 -3.82 -9.32 -29.96
C ALA A 23 -4.45 -9.36 -28.56
N VAL A 24 -3.67 -9.69 -27.53
CA VAL A 24 -4.12 -9.73 -26.13
C VAL A 24 -4.44 -8.33 -25.61
N ASP A 25 -3.63 -7.30 -25.94
CA ASP A 25 -3.92 -5.93 -25.51
C ASP A 25 -5.16 -5.36 -26.18
N GLN A 26 -5.37 -5.65 -27.46
CA GLN A 26 -6.60 -5.28 -28.15
C GLN A 26 -7.83 -5.92 -27.49
N THR A 27 -7.76 -7.23 -27.22
CA THR A 27 -8.82 -7.95 -26.51
C THR A 27 -9.09 -7.34 -25.13
N ARG A 28 -8.03 -7.01 -24.38
CA ARG A 28 -8.13 -6.36 -23.07
C ARG A 28 -8.92 -5.04 -23.16
N ARG A 29 -8.56 -4.19 -24.11
CA ARG A 29 -9.24 -2.88 -24.33
C ARG A 29 -10.73 -3.06 -24.66
N ASP A 30 -11.04 -4.02 -25.50
CA ASP A 30 -12.41 -4.27 -25.92
C ASP A 30 -13.26 -4.87 -24.80
N VAL A 31 -12.70 -5.80 -24.03
CA VAL A 31 -13.34 -6.37 -22.85
C VAL A 31 -13.54 -5.31 -21.76
N THR A 32 -12.52 -4.47 -21.50
CA THR A 32 -12.61 -3.38 -20.51
C THR A 32 -13.78 -2.43 -20.81
N LYS A 33 -14.04 -2.11 -22.09
CA LYS A 33 -15.17 -1.26 -22.50
C LYS A 33 -16.54 -1.92 -22.32
N ARG A 34 -16.61 -3.25 -22.37
CA ARG A 34 -17.86 -4.02 -22.23
C ARG A 34 -18.22 -4.35 -20.79
N LEU A 35 -17.22 -4.38 -19.90
CA LEU A 35 -17.44 -4.67 -18.48
C LEU A 35 -18.11 -3.48 -17.78
N ASP A 36 -19.14 -3.76 -16.97
CA ASP A 36 -19.80 -2.75 -16.13
C ASP A 36 -18.79 -2.17 -15.12
N PRO A 37 -18.53 -0.84 -15.13
CA PRO A 37 -17.61 -0.21 -14.18
C PRO A 37 -17.97 -0.45 -12.71
N ARG A 38 -19.27 -0.57 -12.40
CA ARG A 38 -19.75 -0.85 -11.03
C ARG A 38 -19.41 -2.27 -10.59
N GLN A 39 -19.59 -3.26 -11.47
CA GLN A 39 -19.24 -4.65 -11.18
C GLN A 39 -17.73 -4.82 -11.06
N ARG A 40 -16.94 -4.19 -11.94
CA ARG A 40 -15.46 -4.18 -11.83
C ARG A 40 -14.99 -3.65 -10.47
N GLY A 41 -15.55 -2.53 -10.02
CA GLY A 41 -15.21 -1.95 -8.71
C GLY A 41 -15.60 -2.86 -7.54
N VAL A 42 -16.73 -3.54 -7.61
CA VAL A 42 -17.20 -4.49 -6.57
C VAL A 42 -16.32 -5.75 -6.55
N MET A 43 -15.92 -6.27 -7.70
CA MET A 43 -15.06 -7.45 -7.80
C MET A 43 -13.58 -7.13 -7.63
N GLY A 44 -13.19 -5.84 -7.75
CA GLY A 44 -11.79 -5.40 -7.71
C GLY A 44 -10.97 -5.90 -8.90
N GLN A 45 -11.63 -6.15 -10.04
CA GLN A 45 -11.02 -6.69 -11.26
C GLN A 45 -10.46 -5.56 -12.13
N PHE A 46 -9.15 -5.57 -12.32
CA PHE A 46 -8.44 -4.69 -13.23
C PHE A 46 -7.59 -5.52 -14.19
N LEU A 47 -7.91 -5.45 -15.48
CA LEU A 47 -7.16 -6.17 -16.50
C LEU A 47 -5.81 -5.50 -16.74
N THR A 48 -4.72 -6.23 -16.57
CA THR A 48 -3.35 -5.68 -16.64
C THR A 48 -2.99 -5.24 -18.05
N PRO A 49 -2.57 -3.97 -18.27
CA PRO A 49 -2.02 -3.53 -19.54
C PRO A 49 -0.79 -4.34 -19.95
N THR A 50 -0.62 -4.56 -21.25
CA THR A 50 0.47 -5.41 -21.77
C THR A 50 1.86 -4.90 -21.42
N SER A 51 2.08 -3.58 -21.41
CA SER A 51 3.36 -2.99 -20.98
C SER A 51 3.69 -3.32 -19.52
N VAL A 52 2.70 -3.21 -18.61
CA VAL A 52 2.87 -3.60 -17.20
C VAL A 52 3.09 -5.11 -17.08
N ALA A 53 2.32 -5.92 -17.80
CA ALA A 53 2.45 -7.38 -17.79
C ALA A 53 3.84 -7.82 -18.27
N MET A 54 4.37 -7.22 -19.34
CA MET A 54 5.72 -7.48 -19.85
C MET A 54 6.81 -7.04 -18.87
N PHE A 55 6.63 -5.87 -18.23
CA PHE A 55 7.54 -5.43 -17.17
C PHE A 55 7.60 -6.44 -16.02
N MET A 56 6.43 -6.95 -15.59
CA MET A 56 6.34 -7.99 -14.56
C MET A 56 7.01 -9.29 -15.01
N ALA A 57 6.68 -9.78 -16.20
CA ALA A 57 7.25 -11.01 -16.75
C ALA A 57 8.78 -10.95 -16.92
N GLY A 58 9.31 -9.76 -17.23
CA GLY A 58 10.75 -9.50 -17.32
C GLY A 58 11.51 -9.58 -15.99
N MET A 59 10.79 -9.59 -14.86
CA MET A 59 11.43 -9.70 -13.53
C MET A 59 11.83 -11.14 -13.15
N PHE A 60 11.26 -12.18 -13.78
CA PHE A 60 11.59 -13.57 -13.44
C PHE A 60 13.04 -13.93 -13.80
N GLU A 61 13.71 -14.67 -12.93
CA GLU A 61 15.08 -15.18 -13.13
C GLU A 61 15.15 -16.71 -13.12
N ALA A 62 14.04 -17.40 -12.81
CA ALA A 62 13.97 -18.86 -12.79
C ALA A 62 14.53 -19.49 -14.07
N ARG A 63 15.35 -20.56 -13.91
CA ARG A 63 16.12 -21.22 -15.00
C ARG A 63 16.00 -22.73 -14.94
N LYS A 64 14.78 -23.25 -14.73
CA LYS A 64 14.52 -24.69 -14.79
C LYS A 64 14.23 -25.12 -16.24
N PRO A 65 14.55 -26.37 -16.61
CA PRO A 65 14.16 -26.91 -17.93
C PRO A 65 12.65 -26.86 -18.15
N VAL A 66 11.87 -27.24 -17.16
CA VAL A 66 10.42 -27.12 -17.16
C VAL A 66 9.98 -26.21 -16.02
N LEU A 67 9.19 -25.20 -16.34
CA LEU A 67 8.65 -24.22 -15.38
C LEU A 67 7.18 -24.50 -15.11
N ARG A 68 6.83 -24.74 -13.85
CA ARG A 68 5.45 -24.78 -13.38
C ARG A 68 5.00 -23.37 -12.98
N VAL A 69 4.02 -22.85 -13.68
CA VAL A 69 3.61 -21.44 -13.60
C VAL A 69 2.17 -21.33 -13.12
N LEU A 70 1.92 -20.41 -12.20
CA LEU A 70 0.61 -20.10 -11.65
C LEU A 70 0.22 -18.66 -12.02
N ASP A 71 -1.01 -18.49 -12.55
CA ASP A 71 -1.68 -17.21 -12.78
C ASP A 71 -3.03 -17.21 -12.05
N PRO A 72 -3.07 -16.80 -10.77
CA PRO A 72 -4.29 -16.82 -9.97
C PRO A 72 -5.11 -15.55 -10.19
N GLY A 73 -6.31 -15.68 -10.76
CA GLY A 73 -7.14 -14.56 -11.20
C GLY A 73 -6.69 -14.03 -12.55
N ALA A 74 -6.55 -14.96 -13.52
CA ALA A 74 -5.90 -14.69 -14.80
C ALA A 74 -6.66 -13.69 -15.71
N GLY A 75 -7.94 -13.41 -15.43
CA GLY A 75 -8.76 -12.54 -16.26
C GLY A 75 -8.84 -13.07 -17.69
N ILE A 76 -8.41 -12.26 -18.65
CA ILE A 76 -8.29 -12.67 -20.05
C ILE A 76 -6.94 -13.31 -20.40
N GLY A 77 -6.02 -13.48 -19.43
CA GLY A 77 -4.71 -14.09 -19.63
C GLY A 77 -3.58 -13.14 -20.00
N SER A 78 -3.70 -11.83 -19.73
CA SER A 78 -2.65 -10.84 -20.06
C SER A 78 -1.30 -11.18 -19.41
N LEU A 79 -1.30 -11.61 -18.14
CA LEU A 79 -0.09 -11.98 -17.40
C LEU A 79 0.50 -13.29 -17.92
N SER A 80 -0.35 -14.28 -18.19
CA SER A 80 0.04 -15.55 -18.82
C SER A 80 0.72 -15.33 -20.18
N ALA A 81 0.12 -14.50 -21.04
CA ALA A 81 0.69 -14.17 -22.36
C ALA A 81 2.05 -13.45 -22.24
N ALA A 82 2.14 -12.48 -21.34
CA ALA A 82 3.39 -11.77 -21.09
C ALA A 82 4.49 -12.72 -20.56
N PHE A 83 4.15 -13.65 -19.66
CA PHE A 83 5.10 -14.65 -19.16
C PHE A 83 5.62 -15.53 -20.30
N VAL A 84 4.73 -16.09 -21.11
CA VAL A 84 5.10 -16.93 -22.26
C VAL A 84 5.98 -16.16 -23.26
N ALA A 85 5.57 -14.92 -23.63
CA ALA A 85 6.35 -14.09 -24.52
C ALA A 85 7.76 -13.78 -23.95
N ALA A 86 7.85 -13.49 -22.64
CA ALA A 86 9.14 -13.22 -21.99
C ALA A 86 10.04 -14.46 -21.99
N MET A 87 9.50 -15.66 -21.74
CA MET A 87 10.28 -16.92 -21.78
C MET A 87 10.72 -17.26 -23.21
N ALA A 88 9.85 -17.06 -24.20
CA ALA A 88 10.17 -17.28 -25.62
C ALA A 88 11.29 -16.34 -26.14
N ARG A 89 11.42 -15.15 -25.58
CA ARG A 89 12.47 -14.16 -25.92
C ARG A 89 13.80 -14.39 -25.25
N ARG A 90 13.89 -15.27 -24.25
CA ARG A 90 15.16 -15.53 -23.54
C ARG A 90 16.19 -16.16 -24.47
N SER A 91 17.44 -15.78 -24.30
CA SER A 91 18.59 -16.46 -24.97
C SER A 91 18.69 -17.94 -24.56
N ARG A 92 18.40 -18.23 -23.30
CA ARG A 92 18.29 -19.59 -22.76
C ARG A 92 16.84 -19.84 -22.33
N ARG A 93 16.08 -20.43 -23.24
CA ARG A 93 14.67 -20.74 -23.06
C ARG A 93 14.47 -21.98 -22.20
N PRO A 94 13.35 -22.12 -21.46
CA PRO A 94 12.95 -23.40 -20.89
C PRO A 94 12.56 -24.37 -22.01
N GLU A 95 12.66 -25.66 -21.76
CA GLU A 95 12.17 -26.71 -22.65
C GLU A 95 10.64 -26.78 -22.64
N GLY A 96 10.04 -26.53 -21.46
CA GLY A 96 8.61 -26.55 -21.28
C GLY A 96 8.06 -25.61 -20.23
N ILE A 97 6.79 -25.27 -20.36
CA ILE A 97 6.00 -24.47 -19.42
C ILE A 97 4.70 -25.23 -19.11
N ILE A 98 4.43 -25.48 -17.84
CA ILE A 98 3.15 -26.02 -17.35
C ILE A 98 2.42 -24.90 -16.63
N LEU A 99 1.43 -24.28 -17.29
CA LEU A 99 0.72 -23.11 -16.82
C LEU A 99 -0.64 -23.48 -16.26
N THR A 100 -0.93 -23.08 -15.03
CA THR A 100 -2.23 -23.18 -14.39
C THR A 100 -2.82 -21.79 -14.18
N ALA A 101 -3.92 -21.49 -14.86
CA ALA A 101 -4.63 -20.22 -14.77
C ALA A 101 -5.97 -20.41 -14.04
N TYR A 102 -6.16 -19.68 -12.93
CA TYR A 102 -7.44 -19.64 -12.22
C TYR A 102 -8.26 -18.43 -12.66
N GLU A 103 -9.52 -18.64 -13.00
CA GLU A 103 -10.47 -17.57 -13.27
C GLU A 103 -11.87 -18.00 -12.84
N ILE A 104 -12.55 -17.15 -12.08
CA ILE A 104 -13.88 -17.43 -11.54
C ILE A 104 -15.00 -16.84 -12.41
N ASP A 105 -14.72 -15.76 -13.16
CA ASP A 105 -15.73 -15.09 -13.98
C ASP A 105 -15.95 -15.86 -15.29
N PRO A 106 -17.13 -16.50 -15.48
CA PRO A 106 -17.42 -17.26 -16.68
C PRO A 106 -17.39 -16.42 -17.96
N ASN A 107 -17.61 -15.09 -17.86
CA ASN A 107 -17.55 -14.19 -19.01
C ASN A 107 -16.12 -14.00 -19.53
N LEU A 108 -15.10 -14.20 -18.69
CA LEU A 108 -13.69 -14.04 -19.06
C LEU A 108 -13.04 -15.36 -19.53
N ILE A 109 -13.58 -16.51 -19.15
CA ILE A 109 -12.99 -17.84 -19.48
C ILE A 109 -12.84 -18.05 -20.99
N GLY A 110 -13.80 -17.57 -21.80
CA GLY A 110 -13.72 -17.68 -23.26
C GLY A 110 -12.53 -16.92 -23.85
N TYR A 111 -12.29 -15.71 -23.36
CA TYR A 111 -11.14 -14.88 -23.75
C TYR A 111 -9.81 -15.47 -23.24
N LEU A 112 -9.79 -15.96 -22.00
CA LEU A 112 -8.63 -16.65 -21.43
C LEU A 112 -8.22 -17.86 -22.28
N ARG A 113 -9.18 -18.67 -22.70
CA ARG A 113 -8.92 -19.83 -23.57
C ARG A 113 -8.30 -19.41 -24.90
N ALA A 114 -8.88 -18.41 -25.57
CA ALA A 114 -8.34 -17.89 -26.82
C ALA A 114 -6.91 -17.34 -26.65
N THR A 115 -6.64 -16.64 -25.55
CA THR A 115 -5.30 -16.16 -25.22
C THR A 115 -4.31 -17.31 -25.03
N LEU A 116 -4.70 -18.37 -24.32
CA LEU A 116 -3.82 -19.53 -24.11
C LEU A 116 -3.58 -20.33 -25.39
N ASP A 117 -4.53 -20.33 -26.33
CA ASP A 117 -4.33 -20.95 -27.66
C ASP A 117 -3.28 -20.15 -28.48
N LEU A 118 -3.33 -18.82 -28.44
CA LEU A 118 -2.28 -17.95 -29.03
C LEU A 118 -0.92 -18.18 -28.36
N CYS A 119 -0.91 -18.35 -27.01
CA CYS A 119 0.31 -18.66 -26.27
C CYS A 119 0.93 -19.99 -26.74
N ARG A 120 0.13 -21.03 -26.99
CA ARG A 120 0.62 -22.32 -27.51
C ARG A 120 1.30 -22.15 -28.86
N ALA A 121 0.63 -21.51 -29.82
CA ALA A 121 1.20 -21.26 -31.13
C ALA A 121 2.53 -20.50 -31.04
N THR A 122 2.58 -19.42 -30.24
CA THR A 122 3.82 -18.63 -30.04
C THR A 122 4.94 -19.44 -29.36
N SER A 123 4.59 -20.30 -28.41
CA SER A 123 5.57 -21.16 -27.72
C SER A 123 6.13 -22.24 -28.66
N ASP A 124 5.29 -22.86 -29.48
CA ASP A 124 5.68 -23.87 -30.46
C ASP A 124 6.65 -23.27 -31.47
N ASP A 125 6.37 -22.07 -31.99
CA ASP A 125 7.26 -21.32 -32.88
C ASP A 125 8.63 -21.02 -32.23
N ALA A 126 8.65 -20.84 -30.92
CA ALA A 126 9.86 -20.60 -30.16
C ALA A 126 10.60 -21.89 -29.73
N GLY A 127 10.04 -23.07 -30.00
CA GLY A 127 10.56 -24.36 -29.58
C GLY A 127 10.39 -24.63 -28.09
N VAL A 128 9.37 -24.06 -27.44
CA VAL A 128 9.03 -24.26 -26.02
C VAL A 128 7.69 -25.00 -25.93
N GLN A 129 7.67 -26.14 -25.26
CA GLN A 129 6.41 -26.88 -25.05
C GLN A 129 5.51 -26.15 -24.04
N LEU A 130 4.26 -25.83 -24.38
CA LEU A 130 3.31 -25.22 -23.47
C LEU A 130 2.13 -26.15 -23.19
N GLU A 131 2.04 -26.63 -21.94
CA GLU A 131 0.84 -27.23 -21.38
C GLU A 131 0.12 -26.15 -20.54
N ALA A 132 -1.13 -25.81 -20.90
CA ALA A 132 -1.89 -24.80 -20.19
C ALA A 132 -3.28 -25.34 -19.83
N ARG A 133 -3.67 -25.17 -18.56
CA ARG A 133 -4.98 -25.52 -18.05
C ARG A 133 -5.68 -24.33 -17.41
N ILE A 134 -6.99 -24.23 -17.59
CA ILE A 134 -7.87 -23.26 -16.94
C ILE A 134 -8.62 -23.97 -15.81
N VAL A 135 -8.57 -23.38 -14.62
CA VAL A 135 -9.33 -23.83 -13.45
C VAL A 135 -10.42 -22.80 -13.18
N ALA A 136 -11.67 -23.15 -13.54
CA ALA A 136 -12.84 -22.28 -13.37
C ALA A 136 -13.36 -22.33 -11.92
N GLN A 137 -12.54 -21.86 -10.95
CA GLN A 137 -12.83 -21.90 -9.51
C GLN A 137 -12.26 -20.66 -8.82
N ASP A 138 -12.80 -20.37 -7.63
CA ASP A 138 -12.17 -19.38 -6.73
C ASP A 138 -10.81 -19.88 -6.27
N PHE A 139 -9.78 -19.09 -6.56
CA PHE A 139 -8.40 -19.46 -6.24
C PHE A 139 -8.15 -19.57 -4.73
N LEU A 140 -8.74 -18.68 -3.91
CA LEU A 140 -8.56 -18.77 -2.46
C LEU A 140 -9.18 -20.02 -1.89
N GLU A 141 -10.37 -20.38 -2.37
CA GLU A 141 -11.06 -21.60 -1.93
C GLU A 141 -10.30 -22.85 -2.38
N ALA A 142 -9.93 -22.93 -3.65
CA ALA A 142 -9.20 -24.07 -4.20
C ALA A 142 -7.83 -24.23 -3.53
N GLY A 143 -7.07 -23.13 -3.40
CA GLY A 143 -5.74 -23.13 -2.77
C GLY A 143 -5.79 -23.43 -1.27
N ALA A 144 -6.74 -22.87 -0.54
CA ALA A 144 -6.90 -23.15 0.89
C ALA A 144 -7.28 -24.62 1.14
N ARG A 145 -8.20 -25.17 0.35
CA ARG A 145 -8.56 -26.59 0.43
C ARG A 145 -7.37 -27.51 0.13
N SER A 146 -6.63 -27.20 -0.93
CA SER A 146 -5.41 -27.97 -1.29
C SER A 146 -4.38 -27.96 -0.16
N LEU A 147 -4.22 -26.84 0.53
CA LEU A 147 -3.28 -26.69 1.64
C LEU A 147 -3.76 -27.34 2.95
N ALA A 148 -5.06 -27.28 3.23
CA ALA A 148 -5.64 -27.88 4.42
C ALA A 148 -5.62 -29.42 4.32
N GLY A 149 -5.95 -29.95 3.14
CA GLY A 149 -6.30 -31.35 2.95
C GLY A 149 -7.60 -31.72 3.68
N ASP A 150 -8.21 -32.79 3.33
CA ASP A 150 -9.31 -33.40 4.10
C ASP A 150 -9.16 -34.93 4.13
N LEU A 151 -10.09 -35.59 4.82
CA LEU A 151 -10.10 -37.05 4.94
C LEU A 151 -10.17 -37.79 3.59
N PHE A 152 -10.66 -37.14 2.55
CA PHE A 152 -10.89 -37.71 1.23
C PHE A 152 -9.96 -37.15 0.16
N THR A 153 -9.36 -35.98 0.41
CA THR A 153 -8.45 -35.28 -0.51
C THR A 153 -7.12 -35.05 0.21
N PRO A 154 -6.07 -35.84 -0.11
CA PRO A 154 -4.75 -35.61 0.43
C PRO A 154 -4.29 -34.16 0.17
N ARG A 155 -3.43 -33.63 1.03
CA ARG A 155 -2.76 -32.33 0.76
C ARG A 155 -2.17 -32.38 -0.64
N GLY A 156 -2.52 -31.38 -1.46
CA GLY A 156 -2.01 -31.30 -2.81
C GLY A 156 -0.50 -31.01 -2.78
N ASP A 157 0.27 -31.90 -3.41
CA ASP A 157 1.73 -31.72 -3.54
C ASP A 157 2.10 -30.83 -4.74
N GLU A 158 1.10 -30.23 -5.41
CA GLU A 158 1.36 -29.38 -6.55
C GLU A 158 2.04 -28.09 -6.11
N GLN A 159 3.31 -27.95 -6.50
CA GLN A 159 4.13 -26.78 -6.24
C GLN A 159 4.47 -26.06 -7.54
N PHE A 160 4.54 -24.72 -7.47
CA PHE A 160 4.85 -23.88 -8.62
C PHE A 160 6.24 -23.26 -8.49
N ASP A 161 6.94 -23.17 -9.62
CA ASP A 161 8.24 -22.53 -9.70
C ASP A 161 8.13 -21.02 -9.86
N CYS A 162 7.08 -20.57 -10.55
CA CYS A 162 6.78 -19.17 -10.81
C CYS A 162 5.30 -18.90 -10.55
N ALA A 163 5.01 -17.72 -10.00
CA ALA A 163 3.65 -17.19 -9.91
C ALA A 163 3.64 -15.73 -10.35
N ILE A 164 2.71 -15.36 -11.24
CA ILE A 164 2.53 -14.00 -11.72
C ILE A 164 1.12 -13.54 -11.38
N LEU A 165 0.97 -12.38 -10.68
CA LEU A 165 -0.28 -11.99 -10.08
C LEU A 165 -0.62 -10.51 -10.23
N ASN A 166 -1.87 -10.24 -10.58
CA ASN A 166 -2.56 -8.98 -10.31
C ASN A 166 -3.87 -9.32 -9.56
N PRO A 167 -3.80 -9.54 -8.25
CA PRO A 167 -4.95 -10.01 -7.48
C PRO A 167 -5.99 -8.91 -7.28
N PRO A 168 -7.27 -9.24 -7.03
CA PRO A 168 -8.33 -8.27 -6.85
C PRO A 168 -8.16 -7.41 -5.58
N TYR A 169 -8.31 -6.07 -5.70
CA TYR A 169 -8.10 -5.10 -4.63
C TYR A 169 -9.38 -4.83 -3.81
N ARG A 170 -9.82 -5.81 -3.06
CA ARG A 170 -11.07 -5.76 -2.30
C ARG A 170 -10.82 -6.06 -0.81
N LYS A 171 -11.57 -5.37 0.08
CA LYS A 171 -11.59 -5.71 1.51
C LYS A 171 -12.37 -7.00 1.75
N ILE A 172 -11.87 -7.83 2.66
CA ILE A 172 -12.54 -9.03 3.15
C ILE A 172 -13.35 -8.65 4.40
N ARG A 173 -14.63 -9.01 4.43
CA ARG A 173 -15.49 -8.80 5.61
C ARG A 173 -15.08 -9.74 6.74
N THR A 174 -15.28 -9.32 7.99
CA THR A 174 -14.83 -10.05 9.19
C THR A 174 -15.39 -11.47 9.27
N GLU A 175 -16.63 -11.65 8.86
CA GLU A 175 -17.36 -12.93 8.92
C GLU A 175 -17.53 -13.59 7.54
N SER A 176 -16.68 -13.26 6.57
CA SER A 176 -16.77 -13.83 5.24
C SER A 176 -16.10 -15.22 5.18
N ARG A 177 -16.54 -16.02 4.20
CA ARG A 177 -15.98 -17.35 3.93
C ARG A 177 -14.49 -17.26 3.60
N GLU A 178 -14.08 -16.29 2.80
CA GLU A 178 -12.67 -16.07 2.43
C GLU A 178 -11.79 -15.88 3.67
N ARG A 179 -12.28 -15.14 4.68
CA ARG A 179 -11.52 -14.94 5.91
C ARG A 179 -11.42 -16.20 6.75
N SER A 180 -12.48 -17.01 6.79
CA SER A 180 -12.47 -18.33 7.46
C SER A 180 -11.41 -19.24 6.83
N LEU A 181 -11.45 -19.38 5.51
CA LEU A 181 -10.51 -20.21 4.74
C LEU A 181 -9.04 -19.77 4.97
N LEU A 182 -8.78 -18.47 4.97
CA LEU A 182 -7.44 -17.96 5.23
C LEU A 182 -6.96 -18.27 6.66
N ARG A 183 -7.84 -18.19 7.66
CA ARG A 183 -7.52 -18.58 9.05
C ARG A 183 -7.19 -20.05 9.19
N GLU A 184 -7.90 -20.94 8.48
CA GLU A 184 -7.63 -22.39 8.47
C GLU A 184 -6.20 -22.70 8.02
N ILE A 185 -5.64 -21.89 7.11
CA ILE A 185 -4.25 -22.00 6.68
C ILE A 185 -3.29 -21.09 7.47
N GLY A 186 -3.73 -20.54 8.61
CA GLY A 186 -2.88 -19.72 9.50
C GLY A 186 -2.57 -18.32 8.97
N VAL A 187 -3.43 -17.76 8.12
CA VAL A 187 -3.27 -16.41 7.55
C VAL A 187 -4.36 -15.48 8.04
N GLU A 188 -3.97 -14.35 8.65
CA GLU A 188 -4.90 -13.31 9.06
C GLU A 188 -4.68 -12.06 8.18
N THR A 189 -5.70 -11.72 7.40
CA THR A 189 -5.71 -10.50 6.58
C THR A 189 -7.13 -9.99 6.36
N SER A 190 -7.26 -8.69 6.10
CA SER A 190 -8.51 -8.01 5.81
C SER A 190 -8.66 -7.60 4.33
N ASN A 191 -7.72 -8.00 3.47
CA ASN A 191 -7.72 -7.67 2.05
C ASN A 191 -7.50 -8.91 1.18
N LEU A 192 -8.25 -8.97 0.09
CA LEU A 192 -8.26 -10.12 -0.82
C LEU A 192 -6.90 -10.33 -1.47
N TYR A 193 -6.24 -9.26 -1.96
CA TYR A 193 -4.92 -9.39 -2.57
C TYR A 193 -3.88 -10.00 -1.63
N ALA A 194 -3.89 -9.63 -0.35
CA ALA A 194 -2.98 -10.22 0.63
C ALA A 194 -3.31 -11.71 0.89
N GLY A 195 -4.58 -12.10 0.77
CA GLY A 195 -5.00 -13.51 0.78
C GLY A 195 -4.44 -14.29 -0.40
N PHE A 196 -4.55 -13.73 -1.61
CA PHE A 196 -3.95 -14.34 -2.82
C PHE A 196 -2.44 -14.51 -2.68
N LEU A 197 -1.73 -13.47 -2.24
CA LEU A 197 -0.28 -13.56 -1.98
C LEU A 197 0.05 -14.65 -0.96
N ALA A 198 -0.73 -14.76 0.11
CA ALA A 198 -0.48 -15.72 1.17
C ALA A 198 -0.68 -17.18 0.73
N VAL A 199 -1.77 -17.46 0.00
CA VAL A 199 -2.01 -18.79 -0.59
C VAL A 199 -0.90 -19.13 -1.58
N THR A 200 -0.58 -18.20 -2.49
CA THR A 200 0.51 -18.37 -3.46
C THR A 200 1.85 -18.66 -2.78
N THR A 201 2.19 -17.92 -1.71
CA THR A 201 3.42 -18.17 -0.92
C THR A 201 3.50 -19.63 -0.41
N ARG A 202 2.37 -20.20 0.00
CA ARG A 202 2.31 -21.58 0.52
C ARG A 202 2.50 -22.64 -0.55
N ILE A 203 2.01 -22.40 -1.77
CA ILE A 203 2.04 -23.36 -2.88
C ILE A 203 3.22 -23.18 -3.84
N LEU A 204 4.02 -22.14 -3.69
CA LEU A 204 5.31 -22.03 -4.38
C LEU A 204 6.27 -23.13 -3.91
N ALA A 205 7.11 -23.63 -4.79
CA ALA A 205 8.24 -24.51 -4.43
C ALA A 205 9.30 -23.72 -3.62
N PRO A 206 10.12 -24.38 -2.80
CA PRO A 206 11.34 -23.75 -2.27
C PRO A 206 12.21 -23.18 -3.42
N GLY A 207 12.63 -21.92 -3.30
CA GLY A 207 13.29 -21.18 -4.39
C GLY A 207 12.34 -20.70 -5.50
N GLY A 208 11.03 -20.95 -5.38
CA GLY A 208 10.04 -20.46 -6.33
C GLY A 208 9.86 -18.95 -6.27
N GLU A 209 9.60 -18.33 -7.42
CA GLU A 209 9.50 -16.89 -7.60
C GLU A 209 8.04 -16.42 -7.72
N MET A 210 7.72 -15.35 -7.01
CA MET A 210 6.47 -14.61 -7.14
C MET A 210 6.73 -13.24 -7.72
N VAL A 211 6.07 -12.88 -8.82
CA VAL A 211 6.01 -11.51 -9.32
C VAL A 211 4.57 -11.02 -9.20
N ALA A 212 4.36 -9.97 -8.44
CA ALA A 212 3.03 -9.45 -8.18
C ALA A 212 2.99 -7.92 -8.31
N ILE A 213 1.84 -7.41 -8.79
CA ILE A 213 1.49 -6.01 -8.68
C ILE A 213 0.40 -5.86 -7.61
N THR A 214 0.60 -4.97 -6.66
CA THR A 214 -0.30 -4.78 -5.52
C THR A 214 -0.28 -3.34 -5.02
N PRO A 215 -1.33 -2.91 -4.29
CA PRO A 215 -1.27 -1.66 -3.55
C PRO A 215 -0.12 -1.66 -2.55
N ARG A 216 0.62 -0.56 -2.47
CA ARG A 216 1.71 -0.35 -1.51
C ARG A 216 1.25 -0.37 -0.04
N SER A 217 -0.06 -0.28 0.21
CA SER A 217 -0.65 -0.20 1.55
C SER A 217 -0.30 -1.36 2.48
N PHE A 218 0.05 -2.54 1.97
CA PHE A 218 0.48 -3.64 2.84
C PHE A 218 1.87 -3.40 3.47
N CYS A 219 2.68 -2.51 2.88
CA CYS A 219 4.04 -2.25 3.37
C CYS A 219 4.06 -1.64 4.78
N ASN A 220 3.04 -0.82 5.14
CA ASN A 220 3.00 -0.15 6.44
C ASN A 220 1.60 -0.06 7.07
N GLY A 221 0.54 -0.47 6.37
CA GLY A 221 -0.81 -0.47 6.93
C GLY A 221 -0.93 -1.33 8.19
N PRO A 222 -1.56 -0.83 9.27
CA PRO A 222 -1.64 -1.54 10.55
C PRO A 222 -2.41 -2.86 10.45
N TYR A 223 -3.42 -2.93 9.59
CA TYR A 223 -4.21 -4.14 9.38
C TYR A 223 -3.49 -5.25 8.61
N PHE A 224 -2.32 -4.95 8.05
CA PHE A 224 -1.50 -5.92 7.31
C PHE A 224 -0.34 -6.48 8.12
N GLU A 225 -0.15 -6.09 9.39
CA GLU A 225 0.98 -6.56 10.19
C GLU A 225 1.04 -8.09 10.28
N PRO A 226 -0.05 -8.84 10.57
CA PRO A 226 0.00 -10.30 10.59
C PRO A 226 0.42 -10.90 9.24
N PHE A 227 -0.14 -10.37 8.14
CA PHE A 227 0.24 -10.79 6.80
C PHE A 227 1.72 -10.47 6.49
N ARG A 228 2.22 -9.26 6.82
CA ARG A 228 3.64 -8.91 6.60
C ARG A 228 4.59 -9.86 7.31
N ARG A 229 4.30 -10.16 8.60
CA ARG A 229 5.11 -11.11 9.37
C ARG A 229 5.14 -12.48 8.73
N PHE A 230 3.97 -12.99 8.34
CA PHE A 230 3.87 -14.24 7.62
C PHE A 230 4.67 -14.21 6.31
N PHE A 231 4.47 -13.20 5.47
CA PHE A 231 5.12 -13.07 4.17
C PHE A 231 6.64 -13.00 4.31
N LEU A 232 7.14 -12.12 5.18
CA LEU A 232 8.57 -11.91 5.41
C LEU A 232 9.28 -13.10 6.10
N SER A 233 8.54 -13.96 6.80
CA SER A 233 9.12 -15.19 7.37
C SER A 233 9.33 -16.31 6.34
N THR A 234 8.79 -16.17 5.14
CA THR A 234 8.78 -17.23 4.12
C THR A 234 9.35 -16.76 2.78
N MET A 235 9.20 -15.48 2.47
CA MET A 235 9.57 -14.87 1.20
C MET A 235 10.63 -13.77 1.41
N CYS A 236 11.64 -13.76 0.56
CA CYS A 236 12.62 -12.66 0.48
C CYS A 236 12.37 -11.83 -0.77
N PHE A 237 12.24 -10.51 -0.62
CA PHE A 237 12.21 -9.59 -1.75
C PHE A 237 13.53 -9.62 -2.50
N ARG A 238 13.48 -9.70 -3.83
CA ARG A 238 14.64 -9.60 -4.72
C ARG A 238 14.62 -8.30 -5.52
N ARG A 239 13.42 -7.87 -5.91
CA ARG A 239 13.22 -6.64 -6.66
C ARG A 239 11.91 -5.98 -6.27
N VAL A 240 11.92 -4.64 -6.14
CA VAL A 240 10.71 -3.83 -5.92
C VAL A 240 10.76 -2.65 -6.88
N HIS A 241 9.66 -2.39 -7.56
CA HIS A 241 9.51 -1.28 -8.48
C HIS A 241 8.29 -0.43 -8.11
N VAL A 242 8.44 0.90 -8.23
CA VAL A 242 7.38 1.89 -8.00
C VAL A 242 7.16 2.69 -9.27
N PHE A 243 5.92 2.77 -9.74
CA PHE A 243 5.54 3.72 -10.77
C PHE A 243 5.18 5.06 -10.11
N ASP A 244 5.94 6.13 -10.45
CA ASP A 244 5.74 7.46 -9.85
C ASP A 244 4.48 8.15 -10.36
N ALA A 245 4.12 7.94 -11.64
CA ALA A 245 2.89 8.45 -12.23
C ALA A 245 1.78 7.38 -12.13
N ARG A 246 0.82 7.62 -11.20
CA ARG A 246 -0.30 6.70 -10.93
C ARG A 246 -1.20 6.49 -12.15
N ASP A 247 -1.39 7.53 -12.93
CA ASP A 247 -2.23 7.60 -14.12
C ASP A 247 -1.62 6.91 -15.35
N ARG A 248 -0.29 6.69 -15.38
CA ARG A 248 0.38 6.07 -16.54
C ARG A 248 0.42 4.55 -16.50
N ALA A 249 0.51 3.94 -15.32
CA ALA A 249 0.56 2.49 -15.19
C ALA A 249 -0.81 1.83 -15.46
N PHE A 250 -1.91 2.52 -15.14
CA PHE A 250 -3.29 2.10 -15.34
C PHE A 250 -4.12 3.24 -15.91
N ALA A 251 -3.66 3.84 -17.03
CA ALA A 251 -4.30 4.99 -17.65
C ALA A 251 -5.76 4.76 -18.05
N ASP A 252 -6.12 3.52 -18.34
CA ASP A 252 -7.49 3.13 -18.73
C ASP A 252 -8.41 2.84 -17.52
N ASP A 253 -7.86 2.79 -16.32
CA ASP A 253 -8.59 2.47 -15.07
C ASP A 253 -8.31 3.56 -14.03
N GLU A 254 -9.34 4.17 -13.45
CA GLU A 254 -9.25 5.20 -12.38
C GLU A 254 -8.70 4.63 -11.05
N VAL A 255 -7.55 3.93 -11.08
CA VAL A 255 -6.92 3.34 -9.89
C VAL A 255 -6.14 4.42 -9.15
N LEU A 256 -6.75 5.00 -8.13
CA LEU A 256 -6.15 6.04 -7.25
C LEU A 256 -5.09 5.51 -6.27
N GLN A 257 -4.81 4.22 -6.25
CA GLN A 257 -3.88 3.62 -5.28
C GLN A 257 -2.45 3.59 -5.82
N GLU A 258 -1.47 3.84 -4.96
CA GLU A 258 -0.06 3.65 -5.27
C GLU A 258 0.24 2.15 -5.31
N ASN A 259 0.52 1.63 -6.51
CA ASN A 259 0.87 0.23 -6.72
C ASN A 259 2.38 0.05 -6.74
N ILE A 260 2.82 -1.11 -6.29
CA ILE A 260 4.19 -1.59 -6.45
C ILE A 260 4.18 -2.90 -7.24
N VAL A 261 5.21 -3.09 -8.05
CA VAL A 261 5.52 -4.39 -8.65
C VAL A 261 6.71 -4.96 -7.89
N PHE A 262 6.64 -6.21 -7.49
CA PHE A 262 7.78 -6.84 -6.82
C PHE A 262 8.01 -8.26 -7.29
N ARG A 263 9.28 -8.69 -7.23
CA ARG A 263 9.68 -10.09 -7.25
C ARG A 263 10.15 -10.48 -5.87
N ALA A 264 9.57 -11.56 -5.35
CA ALA A 264 10.00 -12.21 -4.13
C ALA A 264 10.23 -13.70 -4.38
N GLU A 265 11.16 -14.30 -3.65
CA GLU A 265 11.55 -15.70 -3.74
C GLU A 265 11.18 -16.42 -2.45
N ARG A 266 10.65 -17.63 -2.54
CA ARG A 266 10.38 -18.48 -1.36
C ARG A 266 11.69 -19.03 -0.81
N THR A 267 12.30 -18.27 0.06
CA THR A 267 13.57 -18.59 0.73
C THR A 267 13.71 -17.78 2.01
N THR A 268 14.56 -18.23 2.91
CA THR A 268 14.99 -17.47 4.10
C THR A 268 16.37 -16.84 3.90
N ASP A 269 17.04 -17.13 2.79
CA ASP A 269 18.32 -16.52 2.43
C ASP A 269 18.10 -15.09 1.90
N ALA A 270 18.61 -14.11 2.62
CA ALA A 270 18.55 -12.70 2.22
C ALA A 270 19.33 -12.40 0.92
N GLY A 271 20.38 -13.17 0.59
CA GLY A 271 21.20 -12.96 -0.61
C GLY A 271 21.93 -11.61 -0.63
N ALA A 272 22.24 -11.12 -1.84
CA ALA A 272 23.04 -9.90 -2.05
C ALA A 272 22.29 -8.58 -1.82
N GLY A 273 21.01 -8.63 -1.46
CA GLY A 273 20.19 -7.45 -1.25
C GLY A 273 18.97 -7.37 -2.18
N VAL A 274 18.30 -6.22 -2.17
CA VAL A 274 17.06 -5.97 -2.90
C VAL A 274 17.28 -4.85 -3.91
N VAL A 275 16.94 -5.10 -5.17
CA VAL A 275 16.94 -4.07 -6.21
C VAL A 275 15.65 -3.25 -6.09
N VAL A 276 15.77 -1.98 -5.73
CA VAL A 276 14.67 -1.01 -5.72
C VAL A 276 14.78 -0.12 -6.94
N SER A 277 13.69 0.02 -7.67
CA SER A 277 13.64 0.84 -8.88
C SER A 277 12.38 1.69 -8.96
N ALA A 278 12.45 2.79 -9.71
CA ALA A 278 11.29 3.62 -10.02
C ALA A 278 11.37 4.17 -11.44
N SER A 279 10.21 4.38 -12.05
CA SER A 279 10.02 5.03 -13.34
C SER A 279 8.68 5.77 -13.39
N LEU A 280 8.46 6.64 -14.37
CA LEU A 280 7.17 7.30 -14.59
C LEU A 280 6.10 6.33 -15.09
N GLY A 281 6.50 5.28 -15.80
CA GLY A 281 5.61 4.26 -16.35
C GLY A 281 6.39 3.01 -16.78
N PRO A 282 5.69 1.95 -17.25
CA PRO A 282 6.33 0.68 -17.61
C PRO A 282 7.29 0.79 -18.80
N ASP A 283 7.07 1.76 -19.72
CA ASP A 283 7.85 1.96 -20.93
C ASP A 283 8.84 3.15 -20.82
N ASP A 284 9.02 3.68 -19.58
CA ASP A 284 9.91 4.80 -19.33
C ASP A 284 11.38 4.35 -19.43
N PRO A 285 12.20 4.97 -20.32
CA PRO A 285 13.62 4.64 -20.45
C PRO A 285 14.44 5.10 -19.23
N ASP A 286 13.97 6.09 -18.48
CA ASP A 286 14.67 6.68 -17.34
C ASP A 286 14.41 5.89 -16.04
N LEU A 287 14.86 4.64 -16.02
CA LEU A 287 14.74 3.76 -14.87
C LEU A 287 15.78 4.11 -13.80
N ARG A 288 15.33 4.65 -12.67
CA ARG A 288 16.19 4.84 -11.50
C ARG A 288 16.30 3.52 -10.75
N VAL A 289 17.51 3.04 -10.52
CA VAL A 289 17.78 1.72 -9.92
C VAL A 289 18.81 1.86 -8.81
N ARG A 290 18.59 1.18 -7.69
CA ARG A 290 19.57 1.02 -6.61
C ARG A 290 19.43 -0.34 -5.94
N THR A 291 20.50 -0.85 -5.36
CA THR A 291 20.46 -2.02 -4.49
C THR A 291 20.56 -1.57 -3.04
N ILE A 292 19.69 -2.11 -2.19
CA ILE A 292 19.67 -1.87 -0.75
C ILE A 292 19.83 -3.19 0.01
N SER A 293 20.27 -3.13 1.26
CA SER A 293 20.27 -4.31 2.13
C SER A 293 18.85 -4.72 2.51
N HIS A 294 18.66 -5.97 2.91
CA HIS A 294 17.37 -6.41 3.48
C HIS A 294 17.03 -5.66 4.77
N ASP A 295 18.01 -5.31 5.59
CA ASP A 295 17.85 -4.51 6.80
C ASP A 295 17.39 -3.08 6.50
N ASP A 296 17.71 -2.57 5.32
CA ASP A 296 17.21 -1.28 4.84
C ASP A 296 15.78 -1.36 4.37
N LEU A 297 15.37 -2.49 3.80
CA LEU A 297 13.99 -2.72 3.40
C LEU A 297 13.08 -3.00 4.61
N VAL A 298 13.53 -3.87 5.53
CA VAL A 298 12.81 -4.22 6.76
C VAL A 298 13.77 -4.11 7.94
N ARG A 299 13.55 -3.13 8.81
CA ARG A 299 14.47 -2.86 9.92
C ARG A 299 14.50 -4.00 10.92
N PRO A 300 15.67 -4.47 11.33
CA PRO A 300 15.80 -5.40 12.43
C PRO A 300 15.14 -4.84 13.71
N GLY A 301 14.34 -5.68 14.37
CA GLY A 301 13.65 -5.26 15.60
C GLY A 301 12.42 -4.37 15.42
N ASP A 302 12.04 -4.01 14.19
CA ASP A 302 10.76 -3.32 13.97
C ASP A 302 9.59 -4.25 14.29
N ARG A 303 8.92 -3.98 15.42
CA ARG A 303 7.76 -4.76 15.86
C ARG A 303 6.59 -4.76 14.89
N HIS A 304 6.52 -3.79 13.97
CA HIS A 304 5.47 -3.69 12.95
C HIS A 304 5.89 -4.27 11.60
N ALA A 305 7.17 -4.64 11.45
CA ALA A 305 7.75 -5.18 10.24
C ALA A 305 7.44 -4.32 9.00
N PHE A 306 7.60 -2.99 9.10
CA PHE A 306 7.36 -2.09 7.98
C PHE A 306 8.35 -2.31 6.85
N ILE A 307 7.84 -2.27 5.61
CA ILE A 307 8.63 -2.42 4.40
C ILE A 307 8.90 -1.01 3.84
N HIS A 308 10.17 -0.61 3.87
CA HIS A 308 10.64 0.72 3.46
C HIS A 308 11.11 0.71 2.02
N ILE A 309 10.31 1.26 1.10
CA ILE A 309 10.64 1.33 -0.33
C ILE A 309 11.05 2.77 -0.65
N VAL A 310 12.33 2.98 -0.91
CA VAL A 310 12.92 4.29 -1.21
C VAL A 310 13.68 4.18 -2.53
N PRO A 311 13.08 4.57 -3.67
CA PRO A 311 13.73 4.48 -4.98
C PRO A 311 14.89 5.47 -5.14
N ASP A 312 14.79 6.65 -4.54
CA ASP A 312 15.77 7.72 -4.69
C ASP A 312 16.87 7.65 -3.61
N GLY A 313 18.11 7.92 -3.99
CA GLY A 313 19.27 7.89 -3.09
C GLY A 313 19.24 8.93 -1.96
N GLY A 314 18.34 9.92 -2.02
CA GLY A 314 18.13 10.91 -0.97
C GLY A 314 17.55 10.37 0.35
N GLY A 315 17.14 9.09 0.39
CA GLY A 315 16.59 8.46 1.60
C GLY A 315 17.61 8.21 2.71
N ASP A 316 18.86 7.94 2.39
CA ASP A 316 19.87 7.58 3.37
C ASP A 316 20.25 8.73 4.32
N PRO A 317 20.51 9.97 3.86
CA PRO A 317 20.77 11.10 4.75
C PRO A 317 19.56 11.42 5.65
N ILE A 318 18.35 11.40 5.12
CA ILE A 318 17.11 11.64 5.86
C ILE A 318 16.92 10.57 6.94
N ARG A 319 17.12 9.31 6.56
CA ARG A 319 17.00 8.16 7.45
C ARG A 319 18.06 8.16 8.54
N GLN A 320 19.31 8.47 8.19
CA GLN A 320 20.40 8.62 9.16
C GLN A 320 20.10 9.72 10.16
N ARG A 321 19.60 10.88 9.71
CA ARG A 321 19.21 12.00 10.57
C ARG A 321 18.06 11.62 11.50
N MET A 322 16.99 11.00 10.99
CA MET A 322 15.89 10.50 11.81
C MET A 322 16.33 9.40 12.79
N GLY A 323 17.28 8.55 12.39
CA GLY A 323 17.85 7.50 13.24
C GLY A 323 18.69 8.01 14.41
N LYS A 324 19.24 9.23 14.30
CA LYS A 324 19.99 9.89 15.38
C LYS A 324 19.08 10.46 16.46
N LEU A 325 17.78 10.59 16.22
CA LEU A 325 16.84 11.10 17.21
C LEU A 325 16.75 10.16 18.41
N LYS A 326 16.77 10.73 19.59
CA LYS A 326 17.09 10.02 20.84
C LYS A 326 15.88 9.29 21.43
N ALA A 327 14.63 9.76 21.18
CA ALA A 327 13.47 9.31 21.92
C ALA A 327 12.40 8.62 21.07
N SER A 328 11.67 7.72 21.68
CA SER A 328 10.34 7.25 21.26
C SER A 328 9.25 8.02 22.00
N LEU A 329 8.00 7.98 21.52
CA LEU A 329 6.89 8.60 22.25
C LEU A 329 6.73 8.06 23.68
N ALA A 330 6.98 6.76 23.88
CA ALA A 330 6.88 6.15 25.20
C ALA A 330 7.93 6.69 26.18
N GLU A 331 9.19 6.87 25.72
CA GLU A 331 10.29 7.46 26.51
C GLU A 331 10.02 8.92 26.86
N LEU A 332 9.31 9.65 25.98
CA LEU A 332 8.84 11.01 26.26
C LEU A 332 7.62 11.05 27.20
N GLY A 333 7.05 9.92 27.57
CA GLY A 333 5.79 9.85 28.33
C GLY A 333 4.59 10.38 27.54
N LEU A 334 4.67 10.42 26.21
CA LEU A 334 3.64 10.91 25.31
C LEU A 334 2.92 9.75 24.63
N ALA A 335 1.68 10.01 24.25
CA ALA A 335 0.88 9.10 23.43
C ALA A 335 0.20 9.84 22.29
N VAL A 336 -0.19 9.11 21.25
CA VAL A 336 -0.99 9.62 20.15
C VAL A 336 -2.21 8.74 19.97
N SER A 337 -3.38 9.36 19.86
CA SER A 337 -4.68 8.73 19.65
C SER A 337 -5.41 9.34 18.47
N THR A 338 -6.36 8.60 17.91
CA THR A 338 -7.27 9.14 16.88
C THR A 338 -8.43 9.88 17.55
N GLY A 339 -8.89 10.95 16.93
CA GLY A 339 -10.05 11.70 17.39
C GLY A 339 -11.27 10.80 17.58
N ARG A 340 -12.03 11.04 18.63
CA ARG A 340 -13.08 10.12 19.09
C ARG A 340 -14.44 10.36 18.42
N VAL A 341 -14.65 11.53 17.82
CA VAL A 341 -15.94 11.87 17.19
C VAL A 341 -15.98 11.33 15.77
N VAL A 342 -16.99 10.51 15.51
CA VAL A 342 -17.31 9.99 14.17
C VAL A 342 -18.65 10.57 13.75
N ASP A 343 -18.67 11.44 12.75
CA ASP A 343 -19.84 12.25 12.34
C ASP A 343 -21.14 11.46 12.26
N PHE A 344 -21.13 10.33 11.54
CA PHE A 344 -22.35 9.55 11.33
C PHE A 344 -22.86 8.82 12.59
N ARG A 345 -21.99 8.62 13.61
CA ARG A 345 -22.35 8.02 14.90
C ARG A 345 -22.80 9.04 15.93
N ALA A 346 -22.39 10.29 15.76
CA ALA A 346 -22.63 11.38 16.69
C ALA A 346 -23.57 12.46 16.12
N LYS A 347 -24.35 12.14 15.07
CA LYS A 347 -25.20 13.11 14.35
C LYS A 347 -26.10 13.93 15.26
N ASP A 348 -26.70 13.30 16.26
CA ASP A 348 -27.60 13.91 17.25
C ASP A 348 -26.88 14.89 18.17
N LEU A 349 -25.58 14.78 18.33
CA LEU A 349 -24.72 15.64 19.17
C LEU A 349 -24.09 16.81 18.41
N LEU A 350 -24.04 16.76 17.08
CA LEU A 350 -23.39 17.79 16.27
C LEU A 350 -24.17 19.10 16.27
N ARG A 351 -23.45 20.23 16.42
CA ARG A 351 -24.03 21.58 16.38
C ARG A 351 -23.21 22.47 15.43
N ALA A 352 -23.93 23.19 14.56
CA ALA A 352 -23.28 24.06 13.57
C ALA A 352 -22.50 25.21 14.25
N LYS A 353 -23.05 25.77 15.35
CA LYS A 353 -22.46 26.89 16.08
C LYS A 353 -22.23 26.53 17.55
N PRO A 354 -21.18 27.11 18.19
CA PRO A 354 -21.03 27.04 19.64
C PRO A 354 -22.22 27.64 20.41
N GLY A 355 -22.51 27.08 21.57
CA GLY A 355 -23.54 27.52 22.46
C GLY A 355 -23.25 27.19 23.93
N ARG A 356 -24.13 27.62 24.87
CA ARG A 356 -23.88 27.47 26.32
C ARG A 356 -23.67 26.03 26.79
N ASN A 357 -24.27 25.06 26.10
CA ASN A 357 -24.19 23.64 26.46
C ASN A 357 -23.46 22.83 25.35
N THR A 358 -22.35 23.37 24.88
CA THR A 358 -21.54 22.71 23.83
C THR A 358 -20.07 22.79 24.15
N ALA A 359 -19.30 21.79 23.68
CA ALA A 359 -17.84 21.82 23.62
C ALA A 359 -17.36 22.10 22.19
N PRO A 360 -16.17 22.71 22.01
CA PRO A 360 -15.56 22.83 20.70
C PRO A 360 -15.38 21.46 20.04
N LEU A 361 -15.69 21.41 18.74
CA LEU A 361 -15.42 20.24 17.90
C LEU A 361 -14.45 20.63 16.79
N ILE A 362 -13.29 20.01 16.80
CA ILE A 362 -12.19 20.34 15.90
C ILE A 362 -12.11 19.33 14.76
N TYR A 363 -12.07 19.85 13.54
CA TYR A 363 -11.90 19.12 12.28
C TYR A 363 -10.57 19.49 11.61
N PRO A 364 -10.10 18.73 10.60
CA PRO A 364 -8.90 19.07 9.82
C PRO A 364 -8.93 20.47 9.19
N CYS A 365 -10.10 20.99 8.84
CA CYS A 365 -10.26 22.34 8.27
C CYS A 365 -9.95 23.49 9.26
N HIS A 366 -9.84 23.18 10.55
CA HIS A 366 -9.45 24.16 11.57
C HIS A 366 -7.93 24.27 11.75
N LEU A 367 -7.13 23.40 11.12
CA LEU A 367 -5.68 23.43 11.19
C LEU A 367 -5.15 24.46 10.19
N GLN A 368 -4.71 25.62 10.67
CA GLN A 368 -4.23 26.74 9.87
C GLN A 368 -2.91 27.30 10.42
N GLY A 369 -1.91 27.46 9.57
CA GLY A 369 -0.63 28.12 9.95
C GLY A 369 0.06 27.56 11.20
N GLY A 370 -0.09 26.26 11.49
CA GLY A 370 0.49 25.59 12.66
C GLY A 370 -0.32 25.71 13.96
N TYR A 371 -1.46 26.40 13.93
CA TYR A 371 -2.40 26.53 15.05
C TYR A 371 -3.81 26.09 14.66
N VAL A 372 -4.66 25.89 15.67
CA VAL A 372 -6.08 25.64 15.48
C VAL A 372 -6.83 26.97 15.48
N GLU A 373 -7.50 27.28 14.38
CA GLU A 373 -8.45 28.40 14.26
C GLU A 373 -9.87 27.91 14.45
N TRP A 374 -10.50 28.31 15.55
CA TRP A 374 -11.87 27.90 15.88
C TRP A 374 -12.63 29.05 16.58
N PRO A 375 -13.93 29.24 16.30
CA PRO A 375 -14.72 28.55 15.27
C PRO A 375 -14.35 29.01 13.86
N ASN A 376 -14.51 28.12 12.86
CA ASN A 376 -14.24 28.46 11.47
C ASN A 376 -15.56 28.60 10.69
N GLY A 377 -15.92 29.84 10.37
CA GLY A 377 -17.14 30.17 9.61
C GLY A 377 -17.07 29.88 8.10
N ARG A 378 -15.90 29.53 7.57
CA ARG A 378 -15.69 29.26 6.13
C ARG A 378 -16.01 27.81 5.75
N THR A 379 -16.31 26.94 6.71
CA THR A 379 -16.62 25.53 6.48
C THR A 379 -18.09 25.20 6.77
N ARG A 380 -18.63 24.20 6.07
CA ARG A 380 -19.95 23.62 6.37
C ARG A 380 -19.91 22.59 7.51
N LYS A 381 -18.74 22.31 8.07
CA LYS A 381 -18.60 21.35 9.18
C LYS A 381 -19.15 21.94 10.48
N PRO A 382 -19.74 21.10 11.35
CA PRO A 382 -20.16 21.53 12.68
C PRO A 382 -18.97 22.07 13.48
N ASN A 383 -19.17 23.13 14.26
CA ASN A 383 -18.13 23.71 15.11
C ASN A 383 -18.23 23.27 16.58
N ALA A 384 -19.29 22.55 16.95
CA ALA A 384 -19.50 22.20 18.35
C ALA A 384 -20.18 20.84 18.54
N LEU A 385 -19.92 20.23 19.69
CA LEU A 385 -20.54 19.00 20.18
C LEU A 385 -21.43 19.33 21.39
N ALA A 386 -22.70 18.91 21.39
CA ALA A 386 -23.59 19.08 22.52
C ALA A 386 -23.08 18.27 23.73
N LEU A 387 -23.07 18.92 24.90
CA LEU A 387 -22.70 18.26 26.14
C LEU A 387 -23.87 17.39 26.63
N SER A 388 -23.58 16.13 26.90
CA SER A 388 -24.52 15.16 27.45
C SER A 388 -23.74 13.96 28.00
N PRO A 389 -24.32 13.11 28.84
CA PRO A 389 -23.64 11.90 29.32
C PRO A 389 -23.11 11.00 28.17
N ARG A 390 -23.78 10.98 27.02
CA ARG A 390 -23.34 10.25 25.82
C ARG A 390 -22.14 10.88 25.13
N ALA A 391 -21.87 12.15 25.38
CA ALA A 391 -20.71 12.85 24.81
C ALA A 391 -19.45 12.71 25.68
N ASP A 392 -19.55 12.25 26.91
CA ASP A 392 -18.44 12.25 27.87
C ASP A 392 -17.22 11.48 27.38
N ASP A 393 -17.42 10.31 26.77
CA ASP A 393 -16.34 9.50 26.20
C ASP A 393 -15.73 10.10 24.91
N LEU A 394 -16.40 11.06 24.29
CA LEU A 394 -15.96 11.73 23.07
C LEU A 394 -15.08 12.95 23.36
N LEU A 395 -15.09 13.44 24.60
CA LEU A 395 -14.44 14.65 25.03
C LEU A 395 -13.09 14.35 25.72
N VAL A 396 -12.19 15.31 25.62
CA VAL A 396 -10.93 15.35 26.39
C VAL A 396 -10.89 16.64 27.21
N PRO A 397 -10.16 16.68 28.36
CA PRO A 397 -10.03 17.88 29.16
C PRO A 397 -9.35 19.02 28.38
N ALA A 398 -9.56 20.26 28.80
CA ALA A 398 -8.83 21.41 28.27
C ALA A 398 -7.32 21.24 28.48
N GLY A 399 -6.52 21.70 27.52
CA GLY A 399 -5.07 21.61 27.54
C GLY A 399 -4.49 21.88 26.17
N HIS A 400 -3.17 21.98 26.07
CA HIS A 400 -2.52 22.05 24.77
C HIS A 400 -2.42 20.67 24.14
N TYR A 401 -2.81 20.54 22.90
CA TYR A 401 -2.68 19.30 22.12
C TYR A 401 -2.00 19.59 20.80
N VAL A 402 -1.27 18.60 20.27
CA VAL A 402 -0.83 18.63 18.88
C VAL A 402 -1.75 17.77 18.07
N LEU A 403 -2.43 18.37 17.12
CA LEU A 403 -3.35 17.71 16.21
C LEU A 403 -2.64 17.45 14.88
N VAL A 404 -2.83 16.27 14.30
CA VAL A 404 -2.26 15.89 13.00
C VAL A 404 -3.40 15.46 12.08
N LYS A 405 -3.44 16.04 10.89
CA LYS A 405 -4.36 15.66 9.81
C LYS A 405 -4.15 14.20 9.45
N ARG A 406 -5.21 13.40 9.51
CA ARG A 406 -5.13 11.96 9.26
C ARG A 406 -5.18 11.59 7.79
N PHE A 407 -5.85 12.37 6.96
CA PHE A 407 -5.92 12.16 5.52
C PHE A 407 -5.12 13.22 4.79
N SER A 408 -4.16 12.77 4.01
CA SER A 408 -3.35 13.61 3.11
C SER A 408 -2.98 12.80 1.88
N ALA A 409 -3.14 13.37 0.70
CA ALA A 409 -2.71 12.73 -0.54
C ALA A 409 -1.20 12.93 -0.76
N LYS A 410 -0.57 12.10 -1.61
CA LYS A 410 0.86 12.23 -1.95
C LYS A 410 1.14 13.57 -2.67
N GLU A 411 0.15 14.04 -3.41
CA GLU A 411 0.16 15.29 -4.20
C GLU A 411 0.02 16.54 -3.33
N GLU A 412 -0.45 16.40 -2.09
CA GLU A 412 -0.49 17.53 -1.16
C GLU A 412 0.94 18.02 -0.85
N PRO A 413 1.14 19.33 -0.65
CA PRO A 413 2.45 19.88 -0.34
C PRO A 413 3.13 19.20 0.85
N ARG A 414 2.33 18.69 1.79
CA ARG A 414 2.81 17.96 2.97
C ARG A 414 1.91 16.77 3.29
N ARG A 415 2.56 15.65 3.66
CA ARG A 415 1.88 14.47 4.18
C ARG A 415 1.55 14.62 5.66
N VAL A 416 2.49 15.14 6.44
CA VAL A 416 2.31 15.40 7.88
C VAL A 416 1.99 16.89 8.06
N VAL A 417 0.75 17.17 8.49
CA VAL A 417 0.28 18.53 8.80
C VAL A 417 -0.15 18.55 10.25
N ALA A 418 0.62 19.27 11.08
CA ALA A 418 0.41 19.38 12.52
C ALA A 418 0.00 20.80 12.91
N ALA A 419 -0.86 20.93 13.92
CA ALA A 419 -1.25 22.21 14.50
C ALA A 419 -1.42 22.09 16.02
N VAL A 420 -1.09 23.17 16.72
CA VAL A 420 -1.29 23.29 18.17
C VAL A 420 -2.73 23.74 18.45
N TYR A 421 -3.45 22.94 19.22
CA TYR A 421 -4.66 23.39 19.92
C TYR A 421 -4.21 24.11 21.20
N ASP A 422 -4.52 25.39 21.30
CA ASP A 422 -4.17 26.24 22.44
C ASP A 422 -5.47 26.64 23.19
N PRO A 423 -5.64 26.24 24.47
CA PRO A 423 -6.82 26.56 25.24
C PRO A 423 -7.00 28.06 25.50
N ALA A 424 -5.94 28.88 25.34
CA ALA A 424 -6.04 30.32 25.44
C ALA A 424 -6.81 30.96 24.26
N HIS A 425 -6.80 30.31 23.10
CA HIS A 425 -7.52 30.74 21.90
C HIS A 425 -8.91 30.11 21.80
N VAL A 426 -9.12 28.95 22.44
CA VAL A 426 -10.38 28.19 22.41
C VAL A 426 -10.80 27.92 23.85
N ALA A 427 -11.40 28.93 24.48
CA ALA A 427 -11.80 28.87 25.89
C ALA A 427 -12.93 27.85 26.10
N ALA A 428 -12.60 26.70 26.67
CA ALA A 428 -13.55 25.63 27.02
C ALA A 428 -12.90 24.68 28.02
N ASP A 429 -13.70 24.08 28.92
CA ASP A 429 -13.21 23.11 29.90
C ASP A 429 -12.92 21.73 29.27
N ARG A 430 -13.57 21.43 28.15
CA ARG A 430 -13.45 20.18 27.42
C ARG A 430 -13.51 20.42 25.91
N VAL A 431 -12.87 19.58 25.13
CA VAL A 431 -12.82 19.67 23.67
C VAL A 431 -13.03 18.29 23.01
N ALA A 432 -13.58 18.28 21.82
CA ALA A 432 -13.76 17.10 20.99
C ALA A 432 -12.88 17.18 19.73
N PHE A 433 -12.28 16.06 19.34
CA PHE A 433 -11.52 15.90 18.11
C PHE A 433 -12.22 14.89 17.20
N GLU A 434 -12.43 15.29 15.95
CA GLU A 434 -13.06 14.44 14.94
C GLU A 434 -12.08 13.37 14.43
N ASN A 435 -12.56 12.22 13.95
CA ASN A 435 -11.75 11.02 13.66
C ASN A 435 -10.83 11.14 12.44
N HIS A 436 -10.90 12.21 11.67
CA HIS A 436 -9.92 12.56 10.63
C HIS A 436 -8.71 13.34 11.20
N LEU A 437 -8.60 13.41 12.53
CA LEU A 437 -7.45 13.92 13.27
C LEU A 437 -6.84 12.84 14.15
N ASN A 438 -5.52 12.85 14.27
CA ASN A 438 -4.80 12.26 15.39
C ASN A 438 -4.43 13.39 16.37
N TYR A 439 -4.36 13.08 17.67
CA TYR A 439 -3.95 14.05 18.69
C TYR A 439 -2.94 13.46 19.65
N TYR A 440 -1.91 14.26 19.96
CA TYR A 440 -0.89 13.92 20.96
C TYR A 440 -1.35 14.40 22.33
N HIS A 441 -1.10 13.57 23.34
CA HIS A 441 -1.52 13.79 24.71
C HIS A 441 -0.56 13.14 25.72
N GLN A 442 -0.62 13.55 26.96
CA GLN A 442 0.08 12.94 28.08
C GLN A 442 -0.94 12.32 29.04
N ARG A 443 -1.00 10.97 29.09
CA ARG A 443 -1.96 10.21 29.93
C ARG A 443 -3.42 10.65 29.78
N GLY A 444 -3.84 11.04 28.58
CA GLY A 444 -5.20 11.50 28.30
C GLY A 444 -5.43 13.01 28.53
N ALA A 445 -4.49 13.73 29.10
CA ALA A 445 -4.51 15.18 29.32
C ALA A 445 -3.63 15.93 28.30
N GLY A 446 -3.72 17.26 28.29
CA GLY A 446 -2.89 18.11 27.43
C GLY A 446 -1.40 18.05 27.74
N LEU A 447 -0.60 18.65 26.86
CA LEU A 447 0.84 18.77 26.93
C LEU A 447 1.25 20.11 27.56
N PRO A 448 2.50 20.27 28.07
CA PRO A 448 3.05 21.59 28.31
C PRO A 448 3.09 22.42 27.02
N ALA A 449 2.75 23.70 27.09
CA ALA A 449 2.62 24.58 25.93
C ALA A 449 3.88 24.60 25.03
N THR A 450 5.06 24.68 25.64
CA THR A 450 6.35 24.68 24.92
C THR A 450 6.59 23.36 24.22
N VAL A 451 6.27 22.21 24.86
CA VAL A 451 6.39 20.89 24.25
C VAL A 451 5.44 20.74 23.07
N ALA A 452 4.18 21.21 23.21
CA ALA A 452 3.21 21.16 22.11
C ALA A 452 3.69 21.95 20.89
N LYS A 453 4.22 23.18 21.12
CA LYS A 453 4.78 24.01 20.04
C LYS A 453 6.00 23.36 19.38
N GLY A 454 6.94 22.84 20.15
CA GLY A 454 8.13 22.17 19.64
C GLY A 454 7.81 20.89 18.87
N LEU A 455 6.89 20.09 19.38
CA LEU A 455 6.43 18.89 18.73
C LEU A 455 5.72 19.17 17.39
N ALA A 456 4.86 20.20 17.35
CA ALA A 456 4.20 20.61 16.11
C ALA A 456 5.21 21.17 15.09
N ALA A 457 6.22 21.92 15.56
CA ALA A 457 7.31 22.42 14.72
C ALA A 457 8.13 21.27 14.12
N PHE A 458 8.53 20.29 14.92
CA PHE A 458 9.24 19.10 14.46
C PHE A 458 8.41 18.31 13.44
N LEU A 459 7.15 18.04 13.72
CA LEU A 459 6.26 17.29 12.82
C LEU A 459 6.02 18.01 11.49
N ASN A 460 6.02 19.35 11.48
CA ASN A 460 5.91 20.16 10.28
C ASN A 460 7.25 20.38 9.55
N SER A 461 8.37 19.80 10.00
CA SER A 461 9.65 19.94 9.31
C SER A 461 9.68 19.15 8.00
N THR A 462 10.48 19.61 7.05
CA THR A 462 10.75 18.89 5.80
C THR A 462 11.43 17.54 6.06
N LEU A 463 12.22 17.43 7.13
CA LEU A 463 12.83 16.19 7.58
C LEU A 463 11.78 15.11 7.86
N VAL A 464 10.74 15.43 8.65
CA VAL A 464 9.67 14.48 9.00
C VAL A 464 8.80 14.18 7.78
N ASP A 465 8.44 15.16 6.97
CA ASP A 465 7.63 14.95 5.77
C ASP A 465 8.33 14.03 4.76
N SER A 466 9.61 14.30 4.48
CA SER A 466 10.43 13.49 3.58
C SER A 466 10.63 12.07 4.11
N TYR A 467 10.89 11.92 5.41
CA TYR A 467 10.99 10.60 6.04
C TYR A 467 9.66 9.84 5.95
N PHE A 468 8.53 10.52 6.23
CA PHE A 468 7.21 9.89 6.18
C PHE A 468 6.85 9.43 4.76
N ARG A 469 7.20 10.19 3.72
CA ARG A 469 6.99 9.82 2.31
C ARG A 469 7.76 8.57 1.90
N GLN A 470 8.87 8.23 2.56
CA GLN A 470 9.67 7.05 2.24
C GLN A 470 8.93 5.73 2.54
N PHE A 471 8.13 5.68 3.60
CA PHE A 471 7.45 4.45 3.98
C PHE A 471 5.93 4.49 3.84
N SER A 472 5.31 5.67 3.80
CA SER A 472 3.85 5.80 3.73
C SER A 472 3.33 5.67 2.29
N GLY A 473 2.78 4.51 1.97
CA GLY A 473 2.16 4.21 0.66
C GLY A 473 0.63 4.34 0.62
N HIS A 474 0.00 4.90 1.65
CA HIS A 474 -1.44 5.10 1.68
C HIS A 474 -1.79 6.57 1.96
N THR A 475 -3.04 6.97 1.71
CA THR A 475 -3.53 8.34 1.89
C THR A 475 -3.78 8.74 3.35
N GLN A 476 -3.42 7.87 4.31
CA GLN A 476 -3.64 8.11 5.74
C GLN A 476 -2.33 8.26 6.48
N VAL A 477 -2.32 9.17 7.45
CA VAL A 477 -1.32 9.28 8.51
C VAL A 477 -1.94 8.66 9.76
N ASN A 478 -1.66 7.38 10.02
CA ASN A 478 -2.26 6.69 11.15
C ASN A 478 -1.51 6.99 12.46
N ALA A 479 -2.20 6.83 13.58
CA ALA A 479 -1.57 6.93 14.89
C ALA A 479 -0.40 5.93 15.06
N THR A 480 -0.48 4.75 14.43
CA THR A 480 0.60 3.75 14.42
C THR A 480 1.83 4.26 13.69
N ASP A 481 1.65 4.94 12.55
CA ASP A 481 2.76 5.52 11.78
C ASP A 481 3.48 6.58 12.63
N LEU A 482 2.71 7.45 13.30
CA LEU A 482 3.25 8.47 14.19
C LEU A 482 3.97 7.85 15.41
N ARG A 483 3.47 6.74 15.99
CA ARG A 483 4.15 6.05 17.10
C ARG A 483 5.48 5.42 16.67
N SER A 484 5.64 5.05 15.42
CA SER A 484 6.86 4.44 14.89
C SER A 484 7.97 5.43 14.57
N LEU A 485 7.69 6.73 14.59
CA LEU A 485 8.71 7.76 14.41
C LEU A 485 9.67 7.81 15.61
N ARG A 486 10.89 8.27 15.35
CA ARG A 486 11.79 8.74 16.40
C ARG A 486 11.57 10.24 16.59
N TYR A 487 11.77 10.70 17.80
CA TYR A 487 11.49 12.08 18.23
C TYR A 487 12.74 12.72 18.83
N PRO A 488 12.81 14.06 18.81
CA PRO A 488 13.79 14.81 19.60
C PRO A 488 13.64 14.49 21.10
N ALA A 489 14.67 14.67 21.87
CA ALA A 489 14.61 14.59 23.32
C ALA A 489 13.67 15.67 23.90
N TRP A 490 13.23 15.47 25.13
CA TRP A 490 12.29 16.39 25.79
C TRP A 490 12.78 17.83 25.84
N ASP A 491 14.04 18.04 26.21
CA ASP A 491 14.70 19.34 26.27
C ASP A 491 14.85 20.00 24.89
N GLU A 492 15.11 19.23 23.86
CA GLU A 492 15.15 19.69 22.46
C GLU A 492 13.75 20.16 22.02
N LEU A 493 12.68 19.42 22.35
CA LEU A 493 11.30 19.85 22.08
C LEU A 493 10.95 21.15 22.83
N VAL A 494 11.36 21.27 24.08
CA VAL A 494 11.16 22.50 24.85
C VAL A 494 11.94 23.67 24.23
N ALA A 495 13.22 23.46 23.87
CA ALA A 495 14.05 24.48 23.22
C ALA A 495 13.44 24.94 21.89
N LEU A 496 13.01 24.02 21.05
CA LEU A 496 12.33 24.31 19.79
C LEU A 496 11.03 25.08 20.01
N GLY A 497 10.22 24.66 20.99
CA GLY A 497 8.93 25.29 21.30
C GLY A 497 9.07 26.72 21.84
N ARG A 498 10.17 27.05 22.53
CA ARG A 498 10.47 28.43 22.97
C ARG A 498 10.74 29.39 21.81
N ARG A 499 11.18 28.88 20.66
CA ARG A 499 11.42 29.64 19.43
C ARG A 499 10.16 29.89 18.62
N ILE A 500 9.06 29.15 18.90
CA ILE A 500 7.77 29.27 18.21
C ILE A 500 6.90 30.33 18.90
N GLY A 501 6.67 31.43 18.20
CA GLY A 501 5.89 32.57 18.66
C GLY A 501 4.36 32.38 18.59
N LYS A 502 3.66 33.50 18.37
CA LYS A 502 2.19 33.51 18.13
C LYS A 502 1.83 32.99 16.73
N SER A 503 2.76 33.01 15.79
CA SER A 503 2.66 32.40 14.47
C SER A 503 3.82 31.44 14.26
N PHE A 504 3.60 30.38 13.50
CA PHE A 504 4.68 29.51 13.06
C PHE A 504 5.54 30.23 12.01
N PRO A 505 6.86 30.01 12.03
CA PRO A 505 7.76 30.57 11.03
C PRO A 505 7.47 30.00 9.64
N ALA A 506 7.95 30.68 8.60
CA ALA A 506 7.94 30.15 7.24
C ALA A 506 8.72 28.83 7.18
N GLN A 507 8.41 27.97 6.17
CA GLN A 507 8.96 26.62 6.10
C GLN A 507 10.49 26.55 6.17
N GLY A 508 11.19 27.42 5.41
CA GLY A 508 12.65 27.43 5.43
C GLY A 508 13.24 27.79 6.79
N GLU A 509 12.63 28.74 7.49
CA GLU A 509 13.05 29.13 8.85
C GLU A 509 12.73 28.00 9.85
N LEU A 510 11.57 27.35 9.71
CA LEU A 510 11.20 26.19 10.53
C LEU A 510 12.22 25.06 10.39
N ASP A 511 12.61 24.74 9.15
CA ASP A 511 13.58 23.69 8.85
C ASP A 511 14.98 24.05 9.41
N GLN A 512 15.38 25.33 9.36
CA GLN A 512 16.62 25.79 9.97
C GLN A 512 16.61 25.63 11.50
N LEU A 513 15.50 26.00 12.17
CA LEU A 513 15.35 25.82 13.62
C LEU A 513 15.44 24.34 14.02
N VAL A 514 14.80 23.45 13.26
CA VAL A 514 14.87 22.01 13.52
C VAL A 514 16.29 21.48 13.29
N GLU A 515 16.97 21.93 12.23
CA GLU A 515 18.36 21.55 11.96
C GLU A 515 19.30 21.99 13.10
N GLU A 516 19.15 23.23 13.54
CA GLU A 516 20.01 23.82 14.59
C GLU A 516 19.83 23.12 15.94
N ILE A 517 18.60 22.89 16.37
CA ILE A 517 18.28 22.42 17.73
C ILE A 517 18.28 20.88 17.83
N VAL A 518 17.83 20.19 16.78
CA VAL A 518 17.55 18.75 16.82
C VAL A 518 18.62 17.93 16.12
N CYS A 519 19.21 18.43 15.03
CA CYS A 519 20.12 17.64 14.20
C CYS A 519 21.60 17.92 14.48
N ARG A 520 21.95 19.07 15.07
CA ARG A 520 23.33 19.46 15.42
C ARG A 520 23.65 19.31 16.91
N GLY A 521 22.64 19.05 17.74
CA GLY A 521 22.77 18.74 19.18
C GLY A 521 23.10 17.23 19.42
#